data_515cbc7b3d044e7e1fa0bcf6be10f4a7
#
_entry.id   515cbc7b3d044e7e1fa0bcf6be10f4a7
#
_cell.length_a   1.000
_cell.length_b   1.000
_cell.length_c   1.000
_cell.angle_alpha   90.00
_cell.angle_beta   90.00
_cell.angle_gamma   90.00
#
_symmetry.space_group_name_H-M   'P 1'
#
loop_
_entity.id
_entity.type
_entity.pdbx_description
1 polymer ?
#
loop_
_entity_poly.entity_id
_entity_poly.type
_entity_poly.pdbx_seq_one_letter_code
_entity_poly.pdbx_strand_id
1 'polypeptide(L)'
;MNENKKICVVGAGYWGINHVRTLNDLGALGGIVDCSKSIELKIKDRYPKVDFFRNLKDSFNKNYDGYIVATPPSTHLEVASAIIKKGCPILIEKPMALNSNDAKKIVTLANEYNINAMVGHLLLFHPAIIKIKELIDIGKIGKLQYIYSNRLNLGKIRTEENVFWSFAPHDIAILQYFINSYPIDISCSGAAYVQEEIHDTTITTLSYKNNIKAHIYLSWLHPFKEHRLVIIGSDGMLSFEDSSINKDIVFYDKKFILNGQIPEKKDGVTEKISYVKTEPLKEELKYFIDNLSINKIKKSDVENGYEIIKILELASKMLNE
;
A
#
# COMPACT_ATOMS: atom_id res chain seq x y z
N MET A 1 0.31 24.94 -1.96
CA MET A 1 1.49 24.04 -2.11
C MET A 1 2.65 24.74 -1.45
N ASN A 2 3.32 24.13 -0.47
CA ASN A 2 4.52 24.67 0.15
C ASN A 2 5.65 24.65 -0.91
N GLU A 3 5.82 25.75 -1.60
CA GLU A 3 6.91 25.95 -2.55
C GLU A 3 8.24 25.83 -1.82
N ASN A 4 9.10 24.92 -2.28
CA ASN A 4 10.50 24.69 -1.88
C ASN A 4 10.81 23.49 -0.96
N LYS A 5 9.89 22.56 -0.69
CA LYS A 5 10.27 21.35 0.07
C LYS A 5 11.22 20.45 -0.75
N LYS A 6 12.30 19.97 -0.13
CA LYS A 6 13.33 19.13 -0.77
C LYS A 6 13.40 17.77 -0.11
N ILE A 7 13.12 16.74 -0.89
CA ILE A 7 13.07 15.34 -0.48
C ILE A 7 14.29 14.61 -1.03
N CYS A 8 14.93 13.79 -0.16
CA CYS A 8 16.02 12.92 -0.55
C CYS A 8 15.51 11.48 -0.72
N VAL A 9 15.80 10.85 -1.87
CA VAL A 9 15.43 9.47 -2.16
C VAL A 9 16.62 8.56 -1.85
N VAL A 10 16.45 7.57 -1.00
CA VAL A 10 17.44 6.56 -0.64
C VAL A 10 17.10 5.25 -1.34
N GLY A 11 17.97 4.86 -2.29
CA GLY A 11 17.72 3.77 -3.23
C GLY A 11 17.02 4.26 -4.51
N ALA A 12 17.76 4.31 -5.62
CA ALA A 12 17.25 4.69 -6.94
C ALA A 12 17.21 3.49 -7.91
N GLY A 13 16.97 2.28 -7.37
CA GLY A 13 16.80 1.04 -8.11
C GLY A 13 15.49 1.00 -8.91
N TYR A 14 15.00 -0.22 -9.17
CA TYR A 14 13.83 -0.47 -10.02
C TYR A 14 12.59 0.35 -9.63
N TRP A 15 12.27 0.43 -8.33
CA TRP A 15 11.12 1.20 -7.87
C TRP A 15 11.49 2.64 -7.50
N GLY A 16 12.62 2.85 -6.83
CA GLY A 16 13.05 4.18 -6.38
C GLY A 16 13.19 5.21 -7.49
N ILE A 17 13.49 4.80 -8.72
CA ILE A 17 13.54 5.71 -9.89
C ILE A 17 12.16 6.33 -10.20
N ASN A 18 11.04 5.68 -9.83
CA ASN A 18 9.71 6.27 -9.97
C ASN A 18 9.50 7.40 -8.97
N HIS A 19 9.97 7.26 -7.72
CA HIS A 19 9.98 8.36 -6.75
C HIS A 19 10.83 9.54 -7.24
N VAL A 20 12.05 9.25 -7.73
CA VAL A 20 12.94 10.29 -8.29
C VAL A 20 12.23 11.07 -9.40
N ARG A 21 11.64 10.37 -10.37
CA ARG A 21 10.91 11.01 -11.47
C ARG A 21 9.74 11.84 -10.96
N THR A 22 8.90 11.28 -10.12
CA THR A 22 7.68 11.96 -9.65
C THR A 22 8.03 13.17 -8.76
N LEU A 23 9.04 13.06 -7.90
CA LEU A 23 9.52 14.22 -7.12
C LEU A 23 10.13 15.30 -7.98
N ASN A 24 10.86 14.94 -9.05
CA ASN A 24 11.37 15.91 -10.01
C ASN A 24 10.23 16.66 -10.69
N ASP A 25 9.18 15.95 -11.13
CA ASP A 25 8.00 16.54 -11.78
C ASP A 25 7.19 17.42 -10.81
N LEU A 26 7.27 17.15 -9.51
CA LEU A 26 6.69 17.97 -8.44
C LEU A 26 7.60 19.14 -8.02
N GLY A 27 8.83 19.25 -8.54
CA GLY A 27 9.81 20.25 -8.14
C GLY A 27 10.40 20.04 -6.73
N ALA A 28 10.16 18.86 -6.12
CA ALA A 28 10.53 18.53 -4.76
C ALA A 28 11.75 17.61 -4.63
N LEU A 29 12.36 17.18 -5.74
CA LEU A 29 13.56 16.35 -5.69
C LEU A 29 14.75 17.20 -5.20
N GLY A 30 15.34 16.81 -4.06
CA GLY A 30 16.48 17.49 -3.45
C GLY A 30 17.78 16.70 -3.61
N GLY A 31 17.75 15.39 -3.35
CA GLY A 31 18.92 14.54 -3.38
C GLY A 31 18.61 13.08 -3.63
N ILE A 32 19.63 12.32 -3.94
CA ILE A 32 19.55 10.88 -4.18
C ILE A 32 20.73 10.21 -3.49
N VAL A 33 20.45 9.12 -2.79
CA VAL A 33 21.47 8.24 -2.19
C VAL A 33 21.38 6.87 -2.85
N ASP A 34 22.45 6.40 -3.47
CA ASP A 34 22.55 5.04 -3.98
C ASP A 34 24.02 4.59 -4.05
N CYS A 35 24.31 3.36 -3.61
CA CYS A 35 25.68 2.84 -3.60
C CYS A 35 26.20 2.42 -5.00
N SER A 36 25.30 2.25 -5.98
CA SER A 36 25.65 1.77 -7.32
C SER A 36 26.23 2.84 -8.21
N LYS A 37 27.46 2.59 -8.70
CA LYS A 37 28.12 3.48 -9.69
C LYS A 37 27.33 3.60 -11.00
N SER A 38 26.68 2.52 -11.43
CA SER A 38 25.89 2.55 -12.67
C SER A 38 24.62 3.39 -12.53
N ILE A 39 24.02 3.42 -11.35
CA ILE A 39 22.88 4.31 -11.04
C ILE A 39 23.37 5.76 -10.97
N GLU A 40 24.50 6.03 -10.31
CA GLU A 40 25.10 7.38 -10.24
C GLU A 40 25.27 8.00 -11.62
N LEU A 41 25.84 7.26 -12.57
CA LEU A 41 26.05 7.76 -13.93
C LEU A 41 24.74 8.11 -14.63
N LYS A 42 23.73 7.24 -14.54
CA LYS A 42 22.39 7.48 -15.12
C LYS A 42 21.68 8.67 -14.48
N ILE A 43 21.83 8.84 -13.17
CA ILE A 43 21.20 9.95 -12.45
C ILE A 43 21.88 11.27 -12.79
N LYS A 44 23.19 11.33 -12.82
CA LYS A 44 23.94 12.54 -13.15
C LYS A 44 23.70 13.00 -14.60
N ASP A 45 23.52 12.08 -15.51
CA ASP A 45 23.14 12.38 -16.90
C ASP A 45 21.73 13.01 -16.98
N ARG A 46 20.75 12.39 -16.29
CA ARG A 46 19.35 12.80 -16.40
C ARG A 46 18.96 13.95 -15.47
N TYR A 47 19.60 14.06 -14.31
CA TYR A 47 19.31 15.04 -13.26
C TYR A 47 20.59 15.74 -12.78
N PRO A 48 21.32 16.49 -13.65
CA PRO A 48 22.66 16.99 -13.36
C PRO A 48 22.73 18.02 -12.22
N LYS A 49 21.58 18.59 -11.82
CA LYS A 49 21.50 19.60 -10.74
C LYS A 49 21.11 19.00 -9.38
N VAL A 50 20.86 17.69 -9.32
CA VAL A 50 20.42 17.00 -8.08
C VAL A 50 21.65 16.46 -7.36
N ASP A 51 21.73 16.67 -6.05
CA ASP A 51 22.80 16.12 -5.22
C ASP A 51 22.75 14.58 -5.25
N PHE A 52 23.91 13.93 -5.44
CA PHE A 52 24.02 12.48 -5.41
C PHE A 52 25.06 12.03 -4.39
N PHE A 53 24.70 11.08 -3.55
CA PHE A 53 25.54 10.53 -2.50
C PHE A 53 25.64 9.01 -2.64
N ARG A 54 26.81 8.44 -2.32
CA ARG A 54 27.00 6.99 -2.32
C ARG A 54 26.66 6.32 -0.98
N ASN A 55 26.58 7.10 0.06
CA ASN A 55 26.15 6.63 1.38
C ASN A 55 25.17 7.62 2.03
N LEU A 56 24.35 7.10 2.93
CA LEU A 56 23.30 7.88 3.59
C LEU A 56 23.88 9.01 4.46
N LYS A 57 24.99 8.75 5.17
CA LYS A 57 25.56 9.71 6.13
C LYS A 57 26.00 11.01 5.44
N ASP A 58 26.50 10.93 4.23
CA ASP A 58 26.92 12.12 3.47
C ASP A 58 25.74 13.03 3.13
N SER A 59 24.55 12.46 2.91
CA SER A 59 23.34 13.24 2.66
C SER A 59 22.88 14.05 3.88
N PHE A 60 23.27 13.65 5.11
CA PHE A 60 22.93 14.36 6.34
C PHE A 60 23.64 15.71 6.51
N ASN A 61 24.64 15.98 5.69
CA ASN A 61 25.29 17.30 5.61
C ASN A 61 24.47 18.35 4.84
N LYS A 62 23.38 17.91 4.22
CA LYS A 62 22.40 18.77 3.55
C LYS A 62 21.10 18.83 4.35
N ASN A 63 20.36 19.90 4.17
CA ASN A 63 19.06 20.08 4.83
C ASN A 63 17.94 19.64 3.87
N TYR A 64 17.53 18.39 4.00
CA TYR A 64 16.34 17.87 3.34
C TYR A 64 15.15 17.91 4.30
N ASP A 65 13.96 18.25 3.78
CA ASP A 65 12.74 18.29 4.56
C ASP A 65 12.17 16.91 4.89
N GLY A 66 12.56 15.88 4.14
CA GLY A 66 12.15 14.51 4.35
C GLY A 66 12.94 13.53 3.47
N TYR A 67 12.77 12.25 3.78
CA TYR A 67 13.44 11.16 3.07
C TYR A 67 12.44 10.11 2.59
N ILE A 68 12.73 9.50 1.44
CA ILE A 68 12.03 8.31 0.96
C ILE A 68 13.01 7.14 0.93
N VAL A 69 12.66 6.04 1.59
CA VAL A 69 13.46 4.81 1.62
C VAL A 69 12.86 3.81 0.64
N ALA A 70 13.56 3.60 -0.47
CA ALA A 70 13.20 2.66 -1.54
C ALA A 70 14.35 1.66 -1.82
N THR A 71 15.09 1.32 -0.78
CA THR A 71 16.12 0.29 -0.76
C THR A 71 15.48 -1.11 -0.64
N PRO A 72 16.24 -2.22 -0.72
CA PRO A 72 15.67 -3.54 -0.42
C PRO A 72 15.10 -3.63 1.00
N PRO A 73 13.96 -4.34 1.20
CA PRO A 73 13.27 -4.40 2.49
C PRO A 73 14.13 -4.85 3.68
N SER A 74 15.13 -5.68 3.43
CA SER A 74 16.09 -6.13 4.45
C SER A 74 16.93 -4.99 5.07
N THR A 75 17.01 -3.85 4.41
CA THR A 75 17.78 -2.68 4.88
C THR A 75 16.87 -1.58 5.46
N HIS A 76 15.55 -1.73 5.39
CA HIS A 76 14.62 -0.67 5.78
C HIS A 76 14.79 -0.24 7.24
N LEU A 77 14.93 -1.20 8.18
CA LEU A 77 15.10 -0.88 9.59
C LEU A 77 16.36 -0.03 9.83
N GLU A 78 17.50 -0.41 9.25
CA GLU A 78 18.77 0.31 9.43
C GLU A 78 18.69 1.73 8.88
N VAL A 79 18.24 1.86 7.61
CA VAL A 79 18.14 3.15 6.91
C VAL A 79 17.12 4.06 7.58
N ALA A 80 15.92 3.54 7.89
CA ALA A 80 14.87 4.30 8.57
C ALA A 80 15.31 4.76 9.95
N SER A 81 15.96 3.89 10.74
CA SER A 81 16.46 4.25 12.07
C SER A 81 17.47 5.40 12.02
N ALA A 82 18.36 5.41 11.02
CA ALA A 82 19.33 6.49 10.87
C ALA A 82 18.66 7.83 10.53
N ILE A 83 17.65 7.81 9.65
CA ILE A 83 16.91 9.01 9.23
C ILE A 83 16.05 9.55 10.39
N ILE A 84 15.32 8.66 11.09
CA ILE A 84 14.48 9.03 12.24
C ILE A 84 15.33 9.67 13.35
N LYS A 85 16.47 9.06 13.69
CA LYS A 85 17.42 9.61 14.68
C LYS A 85 18.03 10.95 14.26
N LYS A 86 18.11 11.23 12.96
CA LYS A 86 18.48 12.54 12.42
C LYS A 86 17.38 13.59 12.62
N GLY A 87 16.15 13.19 12.98
CA GLY A 87 15.02 14.08 13.16
C GLY A 87 14.28 14.43 11.86
N CYS A 88 14.36 13.58 10.83
CA CYS A 88 13.74 13.85 9.53
C CYS A 88 12.49 12.99 9.30
N PRO A 89 11.39 13.57 8.76
CA PRO A 89 10.24 12.83 8.29
C PRO A 89 10.62 11.81 7.21
N ILE A 90 9.91 10.67 7.17
CA ILE A 90 10.29 9.55 6.33
C ILE A 90 9.07 8.87 5.70
N LEU A 91 9.20 8.48 4.41
CA LEU A 91 8.36 7.51 3.74
C LEU A 91 9.19 6.25 3.48
N ILE A 92 8.70 5.10 3.91
CA ILE A 92 9.36 3.79 3.75
C ILE A 92 8.54 2.96 2.77
N GLU A 93 9.17 2.43 1.73
CA GLU A 93 8.50 1.54 0.78
C GLU A 93 8.00 0.24 1.43
N LYS A 94 6.95 -0.30 0.84
CA LYS A 94 6.38 -1.59 1.26
C LYS A 94 7.24 -2.78 0.76
N PRO A 95 7.32 -3.86 1.55
CA PRO A 95 6.88 -3.98 2.93
C PRO A 95 7.78 -3.15 3.85
N MET A 96 7.20 -2.51 4.89
CA MET A 96 7.96 -1.65 5.81
C MET A 96 9.13 -2.38 6.48
N ALA A 97 8.96 -3.66 6.74
CA ALA A 97 9.95 -4.58 7.28
C ALA A 97 9.61 -6.02 6.88
N LEU A 98 10.54 -6.95 7.06
CA LEU A 98 10.34 -8.37 6.76
C LEU A 98 9.76 -9.17 7.93
N ASN A 99 9.63 -8.56 9.10
CA ASN A 99 9.05 -9.16 10.31
C ASN A 99 8.46 -8.09 11.23
N SER A 100 7.56 -8.52 12.13
CA SER A 100 6.85 -7.61 13.02
C SER A 100 7.76 -7.01 14.11
N ASN A 101 8.82 -7.68 14.53
CA ASN A 101 9.77 -7.14 15.51
C ASN A 101 10.50 -5.92 14.95
N ASP A 102 10.96 -5.98 13.71
CA ASP A 102 11.63 -4.87 13.05
C ASP A 102 10.66 -3.73 12.72
N ALA A 103 9.44 -4.07 12.27
CA ALA A 103 8.38 -3.10 12.10
C ALA A 103 8.06 -2.36 13.42
N LYS A 104 8.00 -3.09 14.54
CA LYS A 104 7.78 -2.51 15.88
C LYS A 104 8.89 -1.55 16.30
N LYS A 105 10.17 -1.87 15.99
CA LYS A 105 11.31 -0.97 16.27
C LYS A 105 11.18 0.35 15.50
N ILE A 106 10.75 0.30 14.22
CA ILE A 106 10.52 1.52 13.42
C ILE A 106 9.42 2.38 14.06
N VAL A 107 8.28 1.77 14.43
CA VAL A 107 7.20 2.46 15.14
C VAL A 107 7.69 3.10 16.43
N THR A 108 8.42 2.36 17.26
CA THR A 108 8.94 2.85 18.55
C THR A 108 9.84 4.05 18.32
N LEU A 109 10.79 3.96 17.41
CA LEU A 109 11.71 5.06 17.08
C LEU A 109 10.95 6.30 16.56
N ALA A 110 10.00 6.11 15.63
CA ALA A 110 9.22 7.23 15.09
C ALA A 110 8.46 7.97 16.20
N ASN A 111 7.90 7.24 17.16
CA ASN A 111 7.20 7.82 18.31
C ASN A 111 8.17 8.49 19.30
N GLU A 112 9.29 7.84 19.65
CA GLU A 112 10.30 8.39 20.56
C GLU A 112 10.88 9.72 20.05
N TYR A 113 11.15 9.80 18.75
CA TYR A 113 11.71 11.00 18.12
C TYR A 113 10.62 11.97 17.64
N ASN A 114 9.34 11.64 17.81
CA ASN A 114 8.19 12.41 17.33
C ASN A 114 8.28 12.75 15.83
N ILE A 115 8.62 11.75 15.00
CA ILE A 115 8.81 11.90 13.58
C ILE A 115 7.60 11.43 12.81
N ASN A 116 7.17 12.22 11.82
CA ASN A 116 6.20 11.79 10.84
C ASN A 116 6.79 10.68 9.95
N ALA A 117 6.30 9.47 10.12
CA ALA A 117 6.74 8.29 9.39
C ALA A 117 5.54 7.63 8.67
N MET A 118 5.70 7.40 7.38
CA MET A 118 4.69 6.89 6.46
C MET A 118 5.20 5.62 5.77
N VAL A 119 4.29 4.72 5.41
CA VAL A 119 4.61 3.54 4.59
C VAL A 119 4.04 3.72 3.18
N GLY A 120 4.78 3.31 2.16
CA GLY A 120 4.41 3.42 0.75
C GLY A 120 3.29 2.46 0.35
N HIS A 121 2.12 2.57 0.98
CA HIS A 121 0.91 1.84 0.58
C HIS A 121 0.19 2.59 -0.54
N LEU A 122 0.84 2.66 -1.69
CA LEU A 122 0.47 3.40 -2.89
C LEU A 122 -1.02 3.35 -3.23
N LEU A 123 -1.65 2.17 -3.13
CA LEU A 123 -3.05 2.00 -3.52
C LEU A 123 -4.04 2.74 -2.61
N LEU A 124 -3.66 3.11 -1.40
CA LEU A 124 -4.49 3.97 -0.56
C LEU A 124 -4.66 5.37 -1.15
N PHE A 125 -3.74 5.79 -2.03
CA PHE A 125 -3.77 7.06 -2.74
C PHE A 125 -4.36 6.96 -4.14
N HIS A 126 -4.82 5.76 -4.54
CA HIS A 126 -5.53 5.58 -5.79
C HIS A 126 -6.90 6.29 -5.73
N PRO A 127 -7.24 7.18 -6.69
CA PRO A 127 -8.46 7.99 -6.62
C PRO A 127 -9.75 7.16 -6.51
N ALA A 128 -9.80 6.00 -7.17
CA ALA A 128 -10.95 5.09 -7.04
C ALA A 128 -11.08 4.53 -5.62
N ILE A 129 -9.97 4.17 -4.94
CA ILE A 129 -9.99 3.67 -3.56
C ILE A 129 -10.46 4.76 -2.60
N ILE A 130 -10.01 6.00 -2.79
CA ILE A 130 -10.49 7.15 -2.01
C ILE A 130 -11.99 7.33 -2.24
N LYS A 131 -12.44 7.30 -3.50
CA LYS A 131 -13.86 7.46 -3.83
C LYS A 131 -14.74 6.35 -3.26
N ILE A 132 -14.27 5.10 -3.30
CA ILE A 132 -14.98 3.97 -2.68
C ILE A 132 -15.11 4.17 -1.16
N LYS A 133 -14.03 4.62 -0.49
CA LYS A 133 -14.09 4.93 0.95
C LYS A 133 -15.12 6.02 1.27
N GLU A 134 -15.15 7.09 0.49
CA GLU A 134 -16.18 8.13 0.61
C GLU A 134 -17.60 7.55 0.51
N LEU A 135 -17.85 6.67 -0.49
CA LEU A 135 -19.15 6.04 -0.69
C LEU A 135 -19.54 5.13 0.48
N ILE A 136 -18.57 4.40 1.06
CA ILE A 136 -18.79 3.60 2.27
C ILE A 136 -19.15 4.52 3.45
N ASP A 137 -18.39 5.59 3.65
CA ASP A 137 -18.55 6.49 4.82
C ASP A 137 -19.87 7.27 4.80
N ILE A 138 -20.36 7.65 3.62
CA ILE A 138 -21.68 8.28 3.49
C ILE A 138 -22.85 7.28 3.52
N GLY A 139 -22.56 5.98 3.68
CA GLY A 139 -23.57 4.91 3.77
C GLY A 139 -24.24 4.54 2.44
N LYS A 140 -23.61 4.82 1.28
CA LYS A 140 -24.19 4.50 -0.07
C LYS A 140 -24.55 3.02 -0.23
N ILE A 141 -23.81 2.12 0.45
CA ILE A 141 -24.04 0.67 0.41
C ILE A 141 -24.72 0.13 1.68
N GLY A 142 -25.14 1.01 2.60
CA GLY A 142 -25.63 0.59 3.92
C GLY A 142 -24.51 0.06 4.82
N LYS A 143 -24.81 -0.94 5.64
CA LYS A 143 -23.82 -1.58 6.53
C LYS A 143 -22.88 -2.47 5.73
N LEU A 144 -21.59 -2.24 5.87
CA LEU A 144 -20.57 -3.10 5.26
C LEU A 144 -20.68 -4.53 5.81
N GLN A 145 -20.71 -5.52 4.92
CA GLN A 145 -20.88 -6.94 5.28
C GLN A 145 -19.68 -7.77 4.83
N TYR A 146 -19.25 -7.58 3.57
CA TYR A 146 -18.28 -8.46 2.96
C TYR A 146 -17.44 -7.73 1.91
N ILE A 147 -16.14 -8.05 1.86
CA ILE A 147 -15.23 -7.55 0.82
C ILE A 147 -14.44 -8.72 0.25
N TYR A 148 -14.26 -8.75 -1.07
CA TYR A 148 -13.24 -9.62 -1.64
C TYR A 148 -12.31 -8.88 -2.59
N SER A 149 -11.06 -9.31 -2.62
CA SER A 149 -10.02 -8.80 -3.50
C SER A 149 -9.35 -9.93 -4.25
N ASN A 150 -9.32 -9.84 -5.58
CA ASN A 150 -8.56 -10.72 -6.45
C ASN A 150 -7.38 -9.94 -7.00
N ARG A 151 -6.18 -10.52 -6.88
CA ARG A 151 -4.98 -10.00 -7.53
C ARG A 151 -4.24 -11.16 -8.20
N LEU A 152 -4.60 -11.35 -9.45
CA LEU A 152 -4.29 -12.52 -10.24
C LEU A 152 -3.54 -12.11 -11.51
N ASN A 153 -2.53 -12.86 -11.88
CA ASN A 153 -1.75 -12.59 -13.08
C ASN A 153 -0.87 -13.80 -13.44
N LEU A 154 -0.65 -14.07 -14.72
CA LEU A 154 0.50 -14.86 -15.14
C LEU A 154 1.71 -13.93 -15.23
N GLY A 155 2.35 -13.70 -14.10
CA GLY A 155 3.36 -12.67 -13.94
C GLY A 155 4.77 -13.23 -13.74
N LYS A 156 5.66 -12.34 -13.33
CA LYS A 156 7.02 -12.72 -12.94
C LYS A 156 6.97 -13.43 -11.59
N ILE A 157 7.29 -14.71 -11.58
CA ILE A 157 7.49 -15.49 -10.36
C ILE A 157 8.76 -15.01 -9.67
N ARG A 158 8.70 -14.83 -8.36
CA ARG A 158 9.83 -14.37 -7.55
C ARG A 158 10.47 -15.54 -6.84
N THR A 159 11.75 -15.41 -6.55
CA THR A 159 12.55 -16.43 -5.85
C THR A 159 12.83 -16.09 -4.38
N GLU A 160 12.55 -14.85 -3.97
CA GLU A 160 12.90 -14.33 -2.65
C GLU A 160 11.66 -14.17 -1.74
N GLU A 161 10.45 -14.17 -2.33
CA GLU A 161 9.19 -14.01 -1.61
C GLU A 161 8.08 -14.78 -2.33
N ASN A 162 7.07 -15.23 -1.60
CA ASN A 162 5.88 -15.86 -2.18
C ASN A 162 4.86 -14.82 -2.67
N VAL A 163 3.80 -15.27 -3.38
CA VAL A 163 2.75 -14.39 -3.91
C VAL A 163 2.06 -13.56 -2.83
N PHE A 164 1.95 -14.10 -1.61
CA PHE A 164 1.30 -13.45 -0.50
C PHE A 164 2.07 -12.19 -0.06
N TRP A 165 3.36 -12.30 0.25
CA TRP A 165 4.21 -11.16 0.60
C TRP A 165 4.36 -10.14 -0.53
N SER A 166 4.31 -10.63 -1.78
CA SER A 166 4.40 -9.76 -2.95
C SER A 166 3.17 -8.87 -3.12
N PHE A 167 1.96 -9.42 -2.96
CA PHE A 167 0.71 -8.75 -3.33
C PHE A 167 -0.18 -8.36 -2.15
N ALA A 168 -0.31 -9.21 -1.12
CA ALA A 168 -1.23 -8.99 -0.01
C ALA A 168 -1.05 -7.67 0.75
N PRO A 169 0.16 -7.08 0.89
CA PRO A 169 0.30 -5.80 1.59
C PRO A 169 -0.65 -4.70 1.06
N HIS A 170 -0.86 -4.67 -0.25
CA HIS A 170 -1.77 -3.71 -0.88
C HIS A 170 -3.23 -3.97 -0.52
N ASP A 171 -3.64 -5.24 -0.58
CA ASP A 171 -5.04 -5.62 -0.36
C ASP A 171 -5.39 -5.50 1.12
N ILE A 172 -4.50 -5.93 2.02
CA ILE A 172 -4.66 -5.76 3.47
C ILE A 172 -4.77 -4.27 3.83
N ALA A 173 -3.92 -3.41 3.26
CA ALA A 173 -3.98 -1.97 3.48
C ALA A 173 -5.35 -1.39 3.07
N ILE A 174 -5.87 -1.78 1.91
CA ILE A 174 -7.20 -1.35 1.43
C ILE A 174 -8.30 -1.84 2.37
N LEU A 175 -8.26 -3.11 2.81
CA LEU A 175 -9.25 -3.66 3.73
C LEU A 175 -9.26 -2.92 5.07
N GLN A 176 -8.09 -2.68 5.68
CA GLN A 176 -7.98 -1.90 6.91
C GLN A 176 -8.48 -0.46 6.73
N TYR A 177 -8.18 0.17 5.59
CA TYR A 177 -8.66 1.51 5.26
C TYR A 177 -10.18 1.60 5.14
N PHE A 178 -10.83 0.57 4.56
CA PHE A 178 -12.28 0.54 4.42
C PHE A 178 -12.99 0.18 5.72
N ILE A 179 -12.49 -0.83 6.43
CA ILE A 179 -13.13 -1.38 7.64
C ILE A 179 -12.75 -0.59 8.89
N ASN A 180 -11.59 0.09 8.87
CA ASN A 180 -11.03 0.84 9.99
C ASN A 180 -10.90 -0.02 11.27
N SER A 181 -10.44 -1.25 11.13
CA SER A 181 -10.30 -2.22 12.23
C SER A 181 -9.26 -3.27 11.90
N TYR A 182 -8.63 -3.82 12.94
CA TYR A 182 -7.77 -5.01 12.86
C TYR A 182 -8.62 -6.28 12.84
N PRO A 183 -8.27 -7.31 12.04
CA PRO A 183 -9.02 -8.57 12.03
C PRO A 183 -8.93 -9.30 13.37
N ILE A 184 -10.04 -9.93 13.79
CA ILE A 184 -10.12 -10.74 15.01
C ILE A 184 -9.75 -12.20 14.76
N ASP A 185 -9.76 -12.62 13.51
CA ASP A 185 -9.39 -13.96 13.09
C ASP A 185 -8.85 -13.93 11.66
N ILE A 186 -7.88 -14.80 11.37
CA ILE A 186 -7.17 -14.90 10.10
C ILE A 186 -7.08 -16.38 9.75
N SER A 187 -7.36 -16.73 8.49
CA SER A 187 -7.13 -18.05 7.92
C SER A 187 -6.46 -17.88 6.55
N CYS A 188 -5.44 -18.66 6.28
CA CYS A 188 -4.70 -18.62 5.02
C CYS A 188 -4.35 -20.02 4.56
N SER A 189 -4.55 -20.30 3.29
CA SER A 189 -4.11 -21.52 2.62
C SER A 189 -3.48 -21.19 1.28
N GLY A 190 -2.61 -22.05 0.79
CA GLY A 190 -1.91 -21.81 -0.48
C GLY A 190 -1.29 -23.08 -1.05
N ALA A 191 -0.72 -22.94 -2.23
CA ALA A 191 0.01 -24.01 -2.90
C ALA A 191 1.22 -23.46 -3.65
N ALA A 192 2.26 -24.29 -3.73
CA ALA A 192 3.51 -24.05 -4.44
C ALA A 192 3.64 -25.07 -5.59
N TYR A 193 3.46 -24.61 -6.81
CA TYR A 193 3.47 -25.47 -8.00
C TYR A 193 4.72 -25.32 -8.84
N VAL A 194 5.36 -24.14 -8.83
CA VAL A 194 6.50 -23.82 -9.69
C VAL A 194 7.83 -23.95 -8.95
N GLN A 195 7.86 -23.57 -7.69
CA GLN A 195 9.06 -23.65 -6.85
C GLN A 195 8.66 -24.24 -5.49
N GLU A 196 9.44 -25.19 -5.00
CA GLU A 196 9.26 -25.73 -3.64
C GLU A 196 9.25 -24.61 -2.60
N GLU A 197 8.35 -24.69 -1.62
CA GLU A 197 8.21 -23.77 -0.48
C GLU A 197 7.79 -22.31 -0.83
N ILE A 198 7.74 -21.94 -2.11
CA ILE A 198 7.32 -20.60 -2.54
C ILE A 198 5.92 -20.67 -3.13
N HIS A 199 4.92 -20.30 -2.34
CA HIS A 199 3.52 -20.35 -2.75
C HIS A 199 3.24 -19.43 -3.93
N ASP A 200 2.68 -20.02 -5.01
CA ASP A 200 2.26 -19.32 -6.24
C ASP A 200 0.83 -18.82 -6.16
N THR A 201 0.04 -19.43 -5.28
CA THR A 201 -1.35 -19.07 -5.07
C THR A 201 -1.70 -19.15 -3.59
N THR A 202 -2.52 -18.18 -3.12
CA THR A 202 -3.00 -18.14 -1.73
C THR A 202 -4.42 -17.63 -1.66
N ILE A 203 -5.19 -18.17 -0.73
CA ILE A 203 -6.51 -17.67 -0.33
C ILE A 203 -6.44 -17.34 1.15
N THR A 204 -6.70 -16.09 1.49
CA THR A 204 -6.68 -15.59 2.87
C THR A 204 -8.06 -15.07 3.23
N THR A 205 -8.60 -15.50 4.36
CA THR A 205 -9.85 -14.98 4.92
C THR A 205 -9.56 -14.20 6.19
N LEU A 206 -10.14 -13.02 6.29
CA LEU A 206 -10.03 -12.13 7.44
C LEU A 206 -11.43 -11.91 8.04
N SER A 207 -11.55 -12.13 9.33
CA SER A 207 -12.78 -11.89 10.09
C SER A 207 -12.62 -10.66 10.95
N TYR A 208 -13.61 -9.79 10.95
CA TYR A 208 -13.62 -8.55 11.71
C TYR A 208 -14.80 -8.51 12.69
N LYS A 209 -14.78 -7.54 13.60
CA LYS A 209 -15.95 -7.26 14.44
C LYS A 209 -17.20 -6.98 13.59
N ASN A 210 -18.38 -7.04 14.20
CA ASN A 210 -19.67 -6.81 13.54
C ASN A 210 -19.97 -7.78 12.38
N ASN A 211 -19.39 -8.99 12.43
CA ASN A 211 -19.56 -10.03 11.41
C ASN A 211 -19.12 -9.62 10.00
N ILE A 212 -18.20 -8.66 9.88
CA ILE A 212 -17.61 -8.31 8.58
C ILE A 212 -16.57 -9.38 8.21
N LYS A 213 -16.65 -9.88 6.98
CA LYS A 213 -15.69 -10.83 6.42
C LYS A 213 -14.99 -10.22 5.21
N ALA A 214 -13.74 -10.62 5.01
CA ALA A 214 -13.04 -10.33 3.77
C ALA A 214 -12.22 -11.53 3.33
N HIS A 215 -12.05 -11.72 2.02
CA HIS A 215 -11.06 -12.63 1.50
C HIS A 215 -10.20 -12.00 0.42
N ILE A 216 -8.96 -12.48 0.33
CA ILE A 216 -7.96 -12.07 -0.64
C ILE A 216 -7.54 -13.33 -1.40
N TYR A 217 -7.72 -13.34 -2.71
CA TYR A 217 -7.21 -14.38 -3.59
C TYR A 217 -6.08 -13.83 -4.44
N LEU A 218 -4.89 -14.43 -4.28
CA LEU A 218 -3.67 -14.02 -4.97
C LEU A 218 -3.12 -15.20 -5.77
N SER A 219 -2.71 -14.94 -7.01
CA SER A 219 -2.06 -15.98 -7.81
C SER A 219 -1.13 -15.38 -8.87
N TRP A 220 0.05 -16.00 -9.03
CA TRP A 220 0.91 -15.79 -10.19
C TRP A 220 0.58 -16.71 -11.36
N LEU A 221 -0.31 -17.71 -11.14
CA LEU A 221 -0.68 -18.75 -12.10
C LEU A 221 -2.13 -18.55 -12.59
N HIS A 222 -2.41 -17.37 -13.16
CA HIS A 222 -3.75 -17.07 -13.66
C HIS A 222 -3.67 -16.61 -15.13
N PRO A 223 -4.55 -17.09 -16.03
CA PRO A 223 -4.39 -16.88 -17.47
C PRO A 223 -4.55 -15.44 -17.93
N PHE A 224 -5.15 -14.58 -17.12
CA PHE A 224 -5.29 -13.15 -17.40
C PHE A 224 -5.06 -12.32 -16.14
N LYS A 225 -4.74 -11.04 -16.33
CA LYS A 225 -4.59 -10.09 -15.22
C LYS A 225 -5.96 -9.67 -14.71
N GLU A 226 -6.19 -9.90 -13.41
CA GLU A 226 -7.38 -9.43 -12.70
C GLU A 226 -6.96 -8.76 -11.39
N HIS A 227 -7.25 -7.48 -11.24
CA HIS A 227 -7.11 -6.73 -9.99
C HIS A 227 -8.48 -6.19 -9.61
N ARG A 228 -9.32 -7.08 -9.08
CA ARG A 228 -10.73 -6.81 -8.79
C ARG A 228 -10.97 -6.70 -7.30
N LEU A 229 -11.72 -5.68 -6.93
CA LEU A 229 -12.20 -5.42 -5.59
C LEU A 229 -13.72 -5.30 -5.63
N VAL A 230 -14.41 -6.04 -4.77
CA VAL A 230 -15.87 -5.97 -4.63
C VAL A 230 -16.22 -5.78 -3.16
N ILE A 231 -17.09 -4.82 -2.91
CA ILE A 231 -17.55 -4.43 -1.58
C ILE A 231 -19.05 -4.61 -1.52
N ILE A 232 -19.52 -5.41 -0.57
CA ILE A 232 -20.91 -5.80 -0.39
C ILE A 232 -21.42 -5.20 0.91
N GLY A 233 -22.47 -4.41 0.81
CA GLY A 233 -23.20 -3.84 1.93
C GLY A 233 -24.64 -4.32 2.00
N SER A 234 -25.37 -3.89 3.03
CA SER A 234 -26.79 -4.26 3.23
C SER A 234 -27.73 -3.67 2.18
N ASP A 235 -27.37 -2.53 1.58
CA ASP A 235 -28.22 -1.75 0.69
C ASP A 235 -27.69 -1.61 -0.73
N GLY A 236 -26.49 -2.15 -1.01
CA GLY A 236 -25.90 -2.11 -2.35
C GLY A 236 -24.49 -2.67 -2.36
N MET A 237 -23.89 -2.70 -3.55
CA MET A 237 -22.55 -3.26 -3.77
C MET A 237 -21.73 -2.31 -4.63
N LEU A 238 -20.42 -2.32 -4.44
CA LEU A 238 -19.46 -1.62 -5.29
C LEU A 238 -18.49 -2.61 -5.91
N SER A 239 -18.12 -2.41 -7.17
CA SER A 239 -16.99 -3.10 -7.78
C SER A 239 -16.02 -2.12 -8.41
N PHE A 240 -14.75 -2.49 -8.36
CA PHE A 240 -13.66 -1.77 -9.02
C PHE A 240 -12.64 -2.78 -9.56
N GLU A 241 -12.21 -2.59 -10.79
CA GLU A 241 -11.18 -3.42 -11.40
C GLU A 241 -10.06 -2.56 -12.01
N ASP A 242 -8.92 -2.49 -11.31
CA ASP A 242 -7.76 -1.69 -11.73
C ASP A 242 -7.08 -2.23 -12.99
N SER A 243 -7.27 -3.51 -13.32
CA SER A 243 -6.77 -4.12 -14.56
C SER A 243 -7.64 -3.83 -15.79
N SER A 244 -8.85 -3.32 -15.61
CA SER A 244 -9.73 -2.96 -16.73
C SER A 244 -9.28 -1.66 -17.42
N ILE A 245 -9.58 -1.54 -18.72
CA ILE A 245 -9.21 -0.35 -19.52
C ILE A 245 -9.85 0.92 -18.93
N ASN A 246 -11.12 0.85 -18.57
CA ASN A 246 -11.86 2.01 -18.09
C ASN A 246 -11.65 2.32 -16.61
N LYS A 247 -11.30 1.31 -15.81
CA LYS A 247 -11.14 1.41 -14.35
C LYS A 247 -12.37 2.05 -13.69
N ASP A 248 -13.56 1.63 -14.13
CA ASP A 248 -14.81 2.17 -13.61
C ASP A 248 -15.08 1.66 -12.20
N ILE A 249 -15.59 2.55 -11.33
CA ILE A 249 -16.29 2.14 -10.13
C ILE A 249 -17.74 1.92 -10.52
N VAL A 250 -18.28 0.73 -10.24
CA VAL A 250 -19.67 0.40 -10.53
C VAL A 250 -20.42 0.18 -9.22
N PHE A 251 -21.52 0.92 -9.04
CA PHE A 251 -22.46 0.71 -7.96
C PHE A 251 -23.63 -0.13 -8.47
N TYR A 252 -24.03 -1.11 -7.67
CA TYR A 252 -25.18 -1.97 -7.91
C TYR A 252 -26.18 -1.76 -6.78
N ASP A 253 -27.35 -1.19 -7.07
CA ASP A 253 -28.48 -1.11 -6.14
C ASP A 253 -29.19 -2.47 -6.11
N LYS A 254 -28.52 -3.45 -5.50
CA LYS A 254 -28.99 -4.83 -5.38
C LYS A 254 -28.88 -5.28 -3.94
N LYS A 255 -29.97 -5.85 -3.41
CA LYS A 255 -30.05 -6.31 -2.03
C LYS A 255 -31.11 -7.37 -1.83
N PHE A 256 -31.08 -8.02 -0.68
CA PHE A 256 -32.19 -8.82 -0.18
C PHE A 256 -32.91 -8.06 0.93
N ILE A 257 -34.24 -8.10 0.92
CA ILE A 257 -35.09 -7.63 2.02
C ILE A 257 -35.87 -8.82 2.56
N LEU A 258 -36.14 -8.81 3.86
CA LEU A 258 -36.97 -9.85 4.47
C LEU A 258 -38.44 -9.43 4.43
N ASN A 259 -39.26 -10.23 3.78
CA ASN A 259 -40.72 -10.15 3.87
C ASN A 259 -41.18 -11.24 4.85
N GLY A 260 -41.32 -10.87 6.12
CA GLY A 260 -41.39 -11.82 7.22
C GLY A 260 -40.08 -12.60 7.36
N GLN A 261 -40.08 -13.91 7.11
CA GLN A 261 -38.90 -14.77 7.11
C GLN A 261 -38.39 -15.12 5.70
N ILE A 262 -39.06 -14.62 4.66
CA ILE A 262 -38.74 -14.95 3.27
C ILE A 262 -37.83 -13.85 2.70
N PRO A 263 -36.59 -14.19 2.25
CA PRO A 263 -35.72 -13.23 1.57
C PRO A 263 -36.21 -12.97 0.15
N GLU A 264 -36.50 -11.72 -0.15
CA GLU A 264 -36.86 -11.25 -1.49
C GLU A 264 -35.71 -10.46 -2.10
N LYS A 265 -35.31 -10.82 -3.32
CA LYS A 265 -34.32 -10.08 -4.10
C LYS A 265 -34.91 -8.78 -4.59
N LYS A 266 -34.18 -7.69 -4.40
CA LYS A 266 -34.45 -6.39 -5.02
C LYS A 266 -33.34 -6.05 -5.98
N ASP A 267 -33.70 -5.87 -7.25
CA ASP A 267 -32.80 -5.38 -8.29
C ASP A 267 -33.17 -3.93 -8.61
N GLY A 268 -32.28 -3.01 -8.30
CA GLY A 268 -32.37 -1.62 -8.69
C GLY A 268 -31.39 -1.30 -9.84
N VAL A 269 -30.98 -0.05 -9.92
CA VAL A 269 -30.11 0.44 -10.98
C VAL A 269 -28.67 -0.01 -10.84
N THR A 270 -27.97 -0.09 -11.97
CA THR A 270 -26.50 -0.21 -12.00
C THR A 270 -25.94 1.11 -12.50
N GLU A 271 -25.06 1.71 -11.73
CA GLU A 271 -24.54 3.05 -11.95
C GLU A 271 -23.03 3.06 -12.01
N LYS A 272 -22.44 3.73 -13.00
CA LYS A 272 -21.01 4.04 -13.02
C LYS A 272 -20.74 5.30 -12.22
N ILE A 273 -19.89 5.18 -11.22
CA ILE A 273 -19.52 6.32 -10.38
C ILE A 273 -18.28 7.00 -10.97
N SER A 274 -18.41 8.26 -11.30
CA SER A 274 -17.31 9.06 -11.80
C SER A 274 -16.33 9.46 -10.68
N TYR A 275 -15.06 9.53 -11.00
CA TYR A 275 -14.00 10.06 -10.15
C TYR A 275 -12.89 10.67 -11.00
N VAL A 276 -12.13 11.60 -10.42
CA VAL A 276 -11.00 12.24 -11.12
C VAL A 276 -9.83 11.26 -11.13
N LYS A 277 -9.36 10.89 -12.32
CA LYS A 277 -8.22 9.98 -12.47
C LYS A 277 -6.91 10.76 -12.33
N THR A 278 -6.13 10.42 -11.32
CA THR A 278 -4.78 10.96 -11.08
C THR A 278 -3.79 9.82 -10.89
N GLU A 279 -2.50 10.11 -10.93
CA GLU A 279 -1.46 9.13 -10.70
C GLU A 279 -1.30 8.87 -9.18
N PRO A 280 -1.53 7.64 -8.70
CA PRO A 280 -1.47 7.34 -7.26
C PRO A 280 -0.14 7.73 -6.60
N LEU A 281 1.00 7.50 -7.25
CA LEU A 281 2.31 7.85 -6.71
C LEU A 281 2.47 9.37 -6.54
N LYS A 282 1.93 10.15 -7.45
CA LYS A 282 1.93 11.60 -7.35
C LYS A 282 1.09 12.08 -6.18
N GLU A 283 -0.08 11.48 -5.95
CA GLU A 283 -0.94 11.83 -4.82
C GLU A 283 -0.33 11.37 -3.48
N GLU A 284 0.31 10.20 -3.43
CA GLU A 284 1.06 9.74 -2.26
C GLU A 284 2.19 10.70 -1.88
N LEU A 285 3.01 11.10 -2.84
CA LEU A 285 4.12 12.01 -2.60
C LEU A 285 3.67 13.42 -2.24
N LYS A 286 2.61 13.93 -2.84
CA LYS A 286 2.00 15.19 -2.41
C LYS A 286 1.53 15.11 -0.95
N TYR A 287 0.80 14.04 -0.59
CA TYR A 287 0.35 13.83 0.78
C TYR A 287 1.53 13.79 1.76
N PHE A 288 2.61 13.07 1.42
CA PHE A 288 3.82 13.06 2.25
C PHE A 288 4.43 14.45 2.41
N ILE A 289 4.61 15.20 1.30
CA ILE A 289 5.18 16.55 1.29
C ILE A 289 4.33 17.53 2.11
N ASP A 290 3.01 17.46 1.98
CA ASP A 290 2.08 18.35 2.70
C ASP A 290 2.02 18.07 4.22
N ASN A 291 2.47 16.87 4.65
CA ASN A 291 2.43 16.44 6.05
C ASN A 291 3.82 16.32 6.71
N LEU A 292 4.87 16.90 6.13
CA LEU A 292 6.24 16.82 6.69
C LEU A 292 6.37 17.44 8.10
N SER A 293 5.66 18.53 8.39
CA SER A 293 5.93 19.36 9.57
C SER A 293 4.71 19.71 10.43
N ILE A 294 3.48 19.44 10.02
CA ILE A 294 2.33 20.12 10.61
C ILE A 294 1.40 19.19 11.42
N ASN A 295 1.23 17.95 11.02
CA ASN A 295 0.33 17.02 11.69
C ASN A 295 0.91 15.61 11.64
N LYS A 296 0.57 14.80 12.65
CA LYS A 296 0.87 13.37 12.59
C LYS A 296 0.20 12.77 11.35
N ILE A 297 0.98 12.11 10.50
CA ILE A 297 0.47 11.35 9.35
C ILE A 297 -0.53 10.33 9.88
N LYS A 298 -1.73 10.31 9.33
CA LYS A 298 -2.82 9.40 9.72
C LYS A 298 -3.12 8.33 8.69
N LYS A 299 -2.85 8.64 7.42
CA LYS A 299 -3.08 7.72 6.32
C LYS A 299 -1.78 7.01 5.99
N SER A 300 -1.78 5.69 6.06
CA SER A 300 -0.59 4.89 5.79
C SER A 300 0.59 5.18 6.75
N ASP A 301 0.31 5.43 8.02
CA ASP A 301 1.34 5.63 9.05
C ASP A 301 2.07 4.32 9.37
N VAL A 302 3.14 4.42 10.15
CA VAL A 302 3.94 3.24 10.52
C VAL A 302 3.21 2.29 11.48
N GLU A 303 2.23 2.76 12.23
CA GLU A 303 1.36 1.92 13.05
C GLU A 303 0.51 1.00 12.15
N ASN A 304 -0.11 1.56 11.12
CA ASN A 304 -0.84 0.77 10.13
C ASN A 304 0.10 -0.19 9.38
N GLY A 305 1.29 0.28 9.00
CA GLY A 305 2.32 -0.58 8.41
C GLY A 305 2.71 -1.76 9.30
N TYR A 306 2.87 -1.54 10.61
CA TYR A 306 3.15 -2.60 11.60
C TYR A 306 2.00 -3.61 11.70
N GLU A 307 0.75 -3.15 11.72
CA GLU A 307 -0.42 -4.03 11.73
C GLU A 307 -0.48 -4.92 10.47
N ILE A 308 -0.16 -4.36 9.30
CA ILE A 308 -0.10 -5.11 8.05
C ILE A 308 0.98 -6.20 8.12
N ILE A 309 2.19 -5.88 8.61
CA ILE A 309 3.26 -6.88 8.78
C ILE A 309 2.82 -7.99 9.74
N LYS A 310 2.12 -7.68 10.82
CA LYS A 310 1.58 -8.71 11.74
C LYS A 310 0.58 -9.65 11.04
N ILE A 311 -0.30 -9.11 10.22
CA ILE A 311 -1.24 -9.93 9.44
C ILE A 311 -0.48 -10.84 8.48
N LEU A 312 0.53 -10.30 7.79
CA LEU A 312 1.37 -11.06 6.87
C LEU A 312 2.09 -12.22 7.58
N GLU A 313 2.68 -11.96 8.75
CA GLU A 313 3.35 -13.02 9.52
C GLU A 313 2.38 -14.10 10.03
N LEU A 314 1.22 -13.69 10.57
CA LEU A 314 0.24 -14.64 11.08
C LEU A 314 -0.29 -15.55 9.95
N ALA A 315 -0.63 -14.98 8.80
CA ALA A 315 -1.07 -15.74 7.65
C ALA A 315 0.04 -16.66 7.08
N SER A 316 1.29 -16.18 7.08
CA SER A 316 2.42 -16.98 6.58
C SER A 316 2.72 -18.21 7.44
N LYS A 317 2.47 -18.16 8.75
CA LYS A 317 2.59 -19.35 9.62
C LYS A 317 1.62 -20.45 9.19
N MET A 318 0.41 -20.09 8.80
CA MET A 318 -0.60 -21.04 8.34
C MET A 318 -0.31 -21.62 6.96
N LEU A 319 0.48 -20.91 6.13
CA LEU A 319 0.93 -21.43 4.83
C LEU A 319 2.00 -22.51 4.96
N ASN A 320 2.72 -22.56 6.07
CA ASN A 320 3.81 -23.48 6.33
C ASN A 320 3.40 -24.67 7.24
N GLU A 321 2.15 -24.68 7.70
CA GLU A 321 1.52 -25.79 8.42
C GLU A 321 0.76 -26.72 7.44
#